data_a57e1b6f4b6dcbc7bbf0fda59efbcd1b
#
_entry.id   a57e1b6f4b6dcbc7bbf0fda59efbcd1b
#
_cell.length_a   1.000
_cell.length_b   1.000
_cell.length_c   1.000
_cell.angle_alpha   90.00
_cell.angle_beta   90.00
_cell.angle_gamma   90.00
#
_symmetry.space_group_name_H-M   'P 1'
#
loop_
_entity.id
_entity.type
_entity.pdbx_description
1 polymer ?
#
loop_
_entity_poly.entity_id
_entity_poly.type
_entity_poly.pdbx_seq_one_letter_code
_entity_poly.pdbx_strand_id
1 'polypeptide(L)'
;MKAIIQKVPIPICGVMLGMAALGNLLQSYSEGIRYVCGIFAGFLLILALLKLVMFPGKVMEDMKNPIMASVAATFPMALMLLSAYVKPWIGQAAYFVWLFAIALHVVLILYFTVTFILKLQMQKVFASYFIVYVGIVAAAVTAPSYGCLLYTSPSPRDYAAYRM
;
A
#
# COMPACT_ATOMS: atom_id res chain seq x y z
N MET A 1 23.21 2.83 -13.96
CA MET A 1 22.01 3.06 -13.14
C MET A 1 20.71 2.87 -13.93
N LYS A 2 20.49 3.47 -15.10
CA LYS A 2 19.26 3.29 -15.91
C LYS A 2 18.90 1.82 -16.18
N ALA A 3 19.89 0.98 -16.52
CA ALA A 3 19.68 -0.44 -16.82
C ALA A 3 19.25 -1.27 -15.59
N ILE A 4 19.63 -0.87 -14.39
CA ILE A 4 19.22 -1.55 -13.15
C ILE A 4 17.79 -1.18 -12.82
N ILE A 5 17.40 0.11 -12.87
CA ILE A 5 16.05 0.59 -12.60
C ILE A 5 15.05 0.00 -13.59
N GLN A 6 15.45 -0.16 -14.85
CA GLN A 6 14.62 -0.76 -15.88
C GLN A 6 14.29 -2.23 -15.58
N LYS A 7 15.20 -2.97 -14.94
CA LYS A 7 15.03 -4.39 -14.58
C LYS A 7 14.23 -4.61 -13.28
N VAL A 8 13.94 -3.54 -12.50
CA VAL A 8 13.14 -3.63 -11.27
C VAL A 8 11.74 -4.13 -11.64
N PRO A 9 11.29 -5.29 -11.14
CA PRO A 9 9.97 -5.80 -11.46
C PRO A 9 8.89 -5.08 -10.61
N ILE A 10 7.66 -4.95 -11.14
CA ILE A 10 6.51 -4.38 -10.40
C ILE A 10 6.25 -5.12 -9.07
N PRO A 11 6.38 -6.45 -8.96
CA PRO A 11 6.26 -7.18 -7.69
C PRO A 11 7.09 -6.67 -6.52
N ILE A 12 8.10 -5.81 -6.75
CA ILE A 12 8.86 -5.16 -5.67
C ILE A 12 7.96 -4.31 -4.76
N CYS A 13 6.84 -3.81 -5.29
CA CYS A 13 5.84 -3.09 -4.50
C CYS A 13 5.18 -3.99 -3.43
N GLY A 14 5.04 -5.29 -3.71
CA GLY A 14 4.56 -6.27 -2.74
C GLY A 14 5.57 -6.50 -1.61
N VAL A 15 6.87 -6.56 -1.93
CA VAL A 15 7.94 -6.66 -0.91
C VAL A 15 7.96 -5.41 -0.04
N MET A 16 7.84 -4.23 -0.64
CA MET A 16 7.75 -2.95 0.07
C MET A 16 6.57 -2.93 1.05
N LEU A 17 5.39 -3.37 0.59
CA LEU A 17 4.20 -3.50 1.43
C LEU A 17 4.43 -4.47 2.59
N GLY A 18 5.00 -5.64 2.31
CA GLY A 18 5.30 -6.65 3.31
C GLY A 18 6.27 -6.14 4.38
N MET A 19 7.33 -5.44 3.99
CA MET A 19 8.30 -4.84 4.92
C MET A 19 7.65 -3.75 5.80
N ALA A 20 6.82 -2.89 5.21
CA ALA A 20 6.11 -1.86 5.96
C ALA A 20 5.10 -2.47 6.95
N ALA A 21 4.36 -3.50 6.55
CA ALA A 21 3.42 -4.21 7.41
C ALA A 21 4.13 -4.96 8.55
N LEU A 22 5.25 -5.64 8.24
CA LEU A 22 6.06 -6.34 9.23
C LEU A 22 6.60 -5.39 10.30
N GLY A 23 7.10 -4.24 9.91
CA GLY A 23 7.59 -3.25 10.86
C GLY A 23 6.48 -2.69 11.76
N ASN A 24 5.26 -2.48 11.25
CA ASN A 24 4.11 -2.09 12.07
C ASN A 24 3.72 -3.20 13.07
N LEU A 25 3.78 -4.46 12.65
CA LEU A 25 3.47 -5.60 13.51
C LEU A 25 4.49 -5.75 14.65
N LEU A 26 5.77 -5.60 14.33
CA LEU A 26 6.89 -5.75 15.29
C LEU A 26 7.11 -4.52 16.15
N GLN A 27 6.38 -3.43 15.94
CA GLN A 27 6.43 -2.23 16.78
C GLN A 27 6.17 -2.55 18.25
N SER A 28 5.31 -3.55 18.54
CA SER A 28 4.98 -4.00 19.90
C SER A 28 6.19 -4.57 20.66
N TYR A 29 7.18 -5.10 19.92
CA TYR A 29 8.38 -5.70 20.51
C TYR A 29 9.54 -4.71 20.59
N SER A 30 9.75 -3.90 19.56
CA SER A 30 10.84 -2.92 19.50
C SER A 30 10.57 -1.87 18.44
N GLU A 31 10.63 -0.61 18.84
CA GLU A 31 10.58 0.52 17.90
C GLU A 31 11.76 0.53 16.90
N GLY A 32 12.92 0.03 17.31
CA GLY A 32 14.10 -0.07 16.44
C GLY A 32 13.85 -0.94 15.21
N ILE A 33 13.17 -2.08 15.37
CA ILE A 33 12.82 -2.96 14.25
C ILE A 33 11.87 -2.25 13.27
N ARG A 34 10.92 -1.49 13.79
CA ARG A 34 10.02 -0.67 12.97
C ARG A 34 10.80 0.29 12.08
N TYR A 35 11.76 1.04 12.63
CA TYR A 35 12.57 1.98 11.87
C TYR A 35 13.42 1.28 10.79
N VAL A 36 14.03 0.15 11.10
CA VAL A 36 14.81 -0.64 10.12
C VAL A 36 13.91 -1.07 8.96
N CYS A 37 12.76 -1.69 9.24
CA CYS A 37 11.80 -2.08 8.21
C CYS A 37 11.29 -0.89 7.41
N GLY A 38 11.05 0.26 8.06
CA GLY A 38 10.62 1.51 7.44
C GLY A 38 11.66 2.06 6.48
N ILE A 39 12.95 2.04 6.83
CA ILE A 39 14.06 2.48 5.97
C ILE A 39 14.16 1.59 4.73
N PHE A 40 14.10 0.27 4.90
CA PHE A 40 14.10 -0.66 3.75
C PHE A 40 12.89 -0.45 2.84
N ALA A 41 11.69 -0.33 3.41
CA ALA A 41 10.48 -0.05 2.64
C ALA A 41 10.56 1.31 1.93
N GLY A 42 11.11 2.33 2.57
CA GLY A 42 11.36 3.65 1.98
C GLY A 42 12.35 3.61 0.82
N PHE A 43 13.42 2.82 0.94
CA PHE A 43 14.37 2.60 -0.15
C PHE A 43 13.69 1.95 -1.37
N LEU A 44 12.88 0.92 -1.14
CA LEU A 44 12.10 0.26 -2.20
C LEU A 44 11.07 1.22 -2.82
N LEU A 45 10.48 2.11 -2.03
CA LEU A 45 9.58 3.16 -2.53
C LEU A 45 10.30 4.09 -3.50
N ILE A 46 11.51 4.53 -3.17
CA ILE A 46 12.32 5.39 -4.05
C ILE A 46 12.60 4.67 -5.38
N LEU A 47 12.98 3.40 -5.33
CA LEU A 47 13.21 2.60 -6.55
C LEU A 47 11.94 2.47 -7.41
N ALA A 48 10.78 2.22 -6.78
CA ALA A 48 9.51 2.12 -7.47
C ALA A 48 9.09 3.45 -8.12
N LEU A 49 9.27 4.58 -7.41
CA LEU A 49 9.01 5.92 -7.93
C LEU A 49 9.95 6.27 -9.09
N LEU A 50 11.24 5.96 -8.97
CA LEU A 50 12.21 6.18 -10.06
C LEU A 50 11.81 5.38 -11.30
N LYS A 51 11.36 4.13 -11.16
CA LYS A 51 10.86 3.34 -12.28
C LYS A 51 9.62 4.00 -12.91
N LEU A 52 8.67 4.42 -12.09
CA LEU A 52 7.42 5.05 -12.56
C LEU A 52 7.69 6.34 -13.34
N VAL A 53 8.63 7.18 -12.87
CA VAL A 53 8.96 8.45 -13.51
C VAL A 53 9.84 8.27 -14.74
N MET A 54 10.83 7.37 -14.69
CA MET A 54 11.78 7.19 -15.79
C MET A 54 11.28 6.30 -16.93
N PHE A 55 10.38 5.36 -16.63
CA PHE A 55 9.90 4.37 -17.59
C PHE A 55 8.38 4.20 -17.57
N PRO A 56 7.58 5.28 -17.72
CA PRO A 56 6.12 5.18 -17.65
C PRO A 56 5.54 4.28 -18.73
N GLY A 57 6.14 4.24 -19.93
CA GLY A 57 5.71 3.38 -21.03
C GLY A 57 5.79 1.88 -20.69
N LYS A 58 6.84 1.45 -19.99
CA LYS A 58 6.97 0.05 -19.55
C LYS A 58 5.98 -0.30 -18.45
N VAL A 59 5.75 0.63 -17.52
CA VAL A 59 4.74 0.45 -16.48
C VAL A 59 3.35 0.30 -17.11
N MET A 60 3.02 1.13 -18.10
CA MET A 60 1.76 1.03 -18.84
C MET A 60 1.63 -0.30 -19.62
N GLU A 61 2.72 -0.81 -20.16
CA GLU A 61 2.75 -2.11 -20.83
C GLU A 61 2.54 -3.26 -19.82
N ASP A 62 3.24 -3.22 -18.70
CA ASP A 62 3.07 -4.17 -17.60
C ASP A 62 1.62 -4.15 -17.04
N MET A 63 0.97 -2.98 -16.98
CA MET A 63 -0.42 -2.80 -16.53
C MET A 63 -1.46 -3.44 -17.47
N LYS A 64 -1.09 -3.80 -18.69
CA LYS A 64 -1.98 -4.58 -19.58
C LYS A 64 -2.09 -6.05 -19.17
N ASN A 65 -1.13 -6.55 -18.40
CA ASN A 65 -1.18 -7.89 -17.83
C ASN A 65 -2.00 -7.86 -16.54
N PRO A 66 -3.10 -8.64 -16.41
CA PRO A 66 -3.97 -8.61 -15.24
C PRO A 66 -3.26 -8.97 -13.94
N ILE A 67 -2.25 -9.85 -13.97
CA ILE A 67 -1.47 -10.21 -12.78
C ILE A 67 -0.59 -9.03 -12.35
N MET A 68 0.10 -8.38 -13.30
CA MET A 68 0.96 -7.24 -12.98
C MET A 68 0.14 -6.03 -12.52
N ALA A 69 -1.03 -5.79 -13.13
CA ALA A 69 -1.94 -4.73 -12.74
C ALA A 69 -2.50 -4.94 -11.33
N SER A 70 -2.84 -6.18 -10.96
CA SER A 70 -3.33 -6.48 -9.60
C SER A 70 -2.24 -6.29 -8.55
N VAL A 71 -0.99 -6.69 -8.85
CA VAL A 71 0.15 -6.49 -7.96
C VAL A 71 0.54 -5.01 -7.86
N ALA A 72 0.34 -4.21 -8.92
CA ALA A 72 0.60 -2.77 -8.87
C ALA A 72 -0.24 -2.05 -7.80
N ALA A 73 -1.43 -2.59 -7.45
CA ALA A 73 -2.27 -2.06 -6.37
C ALA A 73 -1.59 -2.12 -4.98
N THR A 74 -0.54 -2.93 -4.80
CA THR A 74 0.25 -2.94 -3.56
C THR A 74 1.07 -1.66 -3.37
N PHE A 75 1.33 -0.90 -4.44
CA PHE A 75 2.07 0.37 -4.37
C PHE A 75 1.35 1.42 -3.51
N PRO A 76 0.07 1.81 -3.81
CA PRO A 76 -0.64 2.75 -2.96
C PRO A 76 -0.91 2.21 -1.54
N MET A 77 -1.09 0.90 -1.38
CA MET A 77 -1.23 0.29 -0.05
C MET A 77 0.03 0.50 0.81
N ALA A 78 1.21 0.25 0.23
CA ALA A 78 2.48 0.50 0.90
C ALA A 78 2.69 1.99 1.18
N LEU A 79 2.25 2.87 0.28
CA LEU A 79 2.32 4.32 0.49
C LEU A 79 1.45 4.76 1.69
N MET A 80 0.24 4.17 1.85
CA MET A 80 -0.61 4.41 3.03
C MET A 80 0.10 4.00 4.32
N LEU A 81 0.72 2.81 4.36
CA LEU A 81 1.45 2.35 5.54
C LEU A 81 2.67 3.24 5.82
N LEU A 82 3.46 3.57 4.80
CA LEU A 82 4.65 4.41 4.95
C LEU A 82 4.31 5.84 5.38
N SER A 83 3.15 6.38 4.97
CA SER A 83 2.69 7.69 5.45
C SER A 83 2.52 7.72 6.96
N ALA A 84 2.06 6.62 7.58
CA ALA A 84 1.94 6.48 9.03
C ALA A 84 3.31 6.43 9.73
N TYR A 85 4.36 5.89 9.07
CA TYR A 85 5.73 5.93 9.60
C TYR A 85 6.31 7.34 9.63
N VAL A 86 6.01 8.13 8.61
CA VAL A 86 6.58 9.47 8.44
C VAL A 86 5.79 10.53 9.22
N LYS A 87 4.56 10.20 9.64
CA LYS A 87 3.70 11.14 10.39
C LYS A 87 4.38 11.83 11.58
N PRO A 88 5.15 11.15 12.46
CA PRO A 88 5.82 11.80 13.58
C PRO A 88 6.80 12.90 13.16
N TRP A 89 7.32 12.85 11.92
CA TRP A 89 8.35 13.74 11.39
C TRP A 89 7.78 14.88 10.56
N ILE A 90 6.74 14.61 9.76
CA ILE A 90 6.17 15.56 8.78
C ILE A 90 4.79 16.07 9.24
N GLY A 91 4.19 15.48 10.27
CA GLY A 91 2.91 15.93 10.83
C GLY A 91 1.77 15.92 9.82
N GLN A 92 1.18 17.10 9.57
CA GLN A 92 0.01 17.27 8.71
C GLN A 92 0.26 16.87 7.23
N ALA A 93 1.48 17.02 6.72
CA ALA A 93 1.78 16.66 5.34
C ALA A 93 1.64 15.16 5.09
N ALA A 94 1.89 14.31 6.09
CA ALA A 94 1.67 12.87 5.98
C ALA A 94 0.20 12.51 5.74
N TYR A 95 -0.74 13.31 6.25
CA TYR A 95 -2.17 13.14 6.01
C TYR A 95 -2.54 13.34 4.55
N PHE A 96 -1.97 14.36 3.90
CA PHE A 96 -2.20 14.57 2.46
C PHE A 96 -1.62 13.45 1.62
N VAL A 97 -0.43 12.92 1.98
CA VAL A 97 0.15 11.75 1.31
C VAL A 97 -0.75 10.52 1.47
N TRP A 98 -1.31 10.32 2.65
CA TRP A 98 -2.25 9.24 2.92
C TRP A 98 -3.54 9.36 2.10
N LEU A 99 -4.16 10.54 2.05
CA LEU A 99 -5.32 10.80 1.21
C LEU A 99 -5.03 10.59 -0.29
N PHE A 100 -3.88 11.06 -0.75
CA PHE A 100 -3.43 10.84 -2.12
C PHE A 100 -3.28 9.35 -2.44
N ALA A 101 -2.70 8.58 -1.50
CA ALA A 101 -2.54 7.13 -1.66
C ALA A 101 -3.89 6.41 -1.73
N ILE A 102 -4.89 6.82 -0.92
CA ILE A 102 -6.25 6.30 -0.99
C ILE A 102 -6.89 6.63 -2.34
N ALA A 103 -6.82 7.87 -2.79
CA ALA A 103 -7.37 8.29 -4.07
C ALA A 103 -6.75 7.50 -5.23
N LEU A 104 -5.42 7.33 -5.21
CA LEU A 104 -4.70 6.52 -6.20
C LEU A 104 -5.16 5.06 -6.18
N HIS A 105 -5.38 4.50 -4.98
CA HIS A 105 -5.86 3.13 -4.84
C HIS A 105 -7.27 2.95 -5.40
N VAL A 106 -8.18 3.88 -5.11
CA VAL A 106 -9.54 3.89 -5.67
C VAL A 106 -9.51 3.97 -7.20
N VAL A 107 -8.67 4.83 -7.77
CA VAL A 107 -8.48 4.92 -9.23
C VAL A 107 -8.00 3.58 -9.80
N LEU A 108 -7.08 2.90 -9.15
CA LEU A 108 -6.61 1.59 -9.58
C LEU A 108 -7.70 0.52 -9.47
N ILE A 109 -8.54 0.54 -8.43
CA ILE A 109 -9.71 -0.35 -8.32
C ILE A 109 -10.64 -0.12 -9.51
N LEU A 110 -10.98 1.13 -9.81
CA LEU A 110 -11.86 1.46 -10.93
C LEU A 110 -11.26 1.04 -12.28
N TYR A 111 -9.99 1.36 -12.50
CA TYR A 111 -9.26 0.94 -13.71
C TYR A 111 -9.28 -0.60 -13.86
N PHE A 112 -8.95 -1.31 -12.80
CA PHE A 112 -8.91 -2.78 -12.81
C PHE A 112 -10.30 -3.38 -13.06
N THR A 113 -11.33 -2.84 -12.41
CA THR A 113 -12.72 -3.29 -12.59
C THR A 113 -13.18 -3.10 -14.04
N VAL A 114 -12.98 -1.91 -14.61
CA VAL A 114 -13.41 -1.61 -15.98
C VAL A 114 -12.63 -2.41 -17.01
N THR A 115 -11.31 -2.57 -16.80
CA THR A 115 -10.44 -3.19 -17.80
C THR A 115 -10.51 -4.71 -17.78
N PHE A 116 -10.59 -5.30 -16.60
CA PHE A 116 -10.46 -6.75 -16.41
C PHE A 116 -11.75 -7.42 -15.94
N ILE A 117 -12.50 -6.81 -15.00
CA ILE A 117 -13.69 -7.45 -14.42
C ILE A 117 -14.87 -7.39 -15.37
N LEU A 118 -15.16 -6.24 -16.01
CA LEU A 118 -16.27 -6.12 -16.95
C LEU A 118 -16.06 -6.92 -18.25
N LYS A 119 -14.83 -7.31 -18.56
CA LYS A 119 -14.46 -8.12 -19.73
C LYS A 119 -14.11 -9.56 -19.37
N LEU A 120 -14.57 -10.04 -18.22
CA LEU A 120 -14.19 -11.34 -17.68
C LEU A 120 -14.52 -12.51 -18.63
N GLN A 121 -13.45 -13.26 -18.94
CA GLN A 121 -13.54 -14.68 -19.29
C GLN A 121 -13.24 -15.48 -18.03
N MET A 122 -14.20 -16.25 -17.52
CA MET A 122 -14.12 -17.03 -16.26
C MET A 122 -12.84 -17.85 -16.12
N GLN A 123 -12.24 -18.27 -17.23
CA GLN A 123 -11.00 -19.07 -17.25
C GLN A 123 -9.72 -18.26 -16.90
N LYS A 124 -9.81 -16.93 -16.78
CA LYS A 124 -8.67 -16.04 -16.54
C LYS A 124 -8.73 -15.29 -15.21
N VAL A 125 -9.54 -15.78 -14.25
CA VAL A 125 -9.62 -15.17 -12.93
C VAL A 125 -8.48 -15.70 -12.06
N PHE A 126 -7.62 -14.80 -11.61
CA PHE A 126 -6.49 -15.13 -10.74
C PHE A 126 -6.79 -14.70 -9.29
N ALA A 127 -6.27 -15.46 -8.33
CA ALA A 127 -6.36 -15.11 -6.90
C ALA A 127 -5.79 -13.72 -6.58
N SER A 128 -4.85 -13.22 -7.39
CA SER A 128 -4.27 -11.88 -7.25
C SER A 128 -5.29 -10.73 -7.43
N TYR A 129 -6.45 -11.00 -8.03
CA TYR A 129 -7.53 -10.00 -8.17
C TYR A 129 -8.04 -9.53 -6.81
N PHE A 130 -8.05 -10.42 -5.81
CA PHE A 130 -8.44 -10.07 -4.45
C PHE A 130 -7.53 -8.99 -3.83
N ILE A 131 -6.25 -8.93 -4.21
CA ILE A 131 -5.29 -7.95 -3.69
C ILE A 131 -5.79 -6.53 -3.95
N VAL A 132 -6.37 -6.27 -5.13
CA VAL A 132 -6.86 -4.95 -5.53
C VAL A 132 -7.98 -4.48 -4.59
N TYR A 133 -8.94 -5.36 -4.28
CA TYR A 133 -10.12 -5.00 -3.47
C TYR A 133 -9.84 -5.02 -1.98
N VAL A 134 -9.06 -6.01 -1.52
CA VAL A 134 -8.66 -6.10 -0.10
C VAL A 134 -7.75 -4.93 0.30
N GLY A 135 -7.07 -4.31 -0.67
CA GLY A 135 -6.16 -3.19 -0.43
C GLY A 135 -6.78 -2.00 0.29
N ILE A 136 -8.10 -1.79 0.19
CA ILE A 136 -8.79 -0.73 0.94
C ILE A 136 -8.68 -0.91 2.46
N VAL A 137 -8.46 -2.14 2.93
CA VAL A 137 -8.24 -2.44 4.34
C VAL A 137 -6.96 -1.76 4.86
N ALA A 138 -5.95 -1.54 4.01
CA ALA A 138 -4.76 -0.79 4.39
C ALA A 138 -5.09 0.65 4.81
N ALA A 139 -6.08 1.28 4.17
CA ALA A 139 -6.59 2.59 4.57
C ALA A 139 -7.25 2.52 5.96
N ALA A 140 -8.08 1.50 6.22
CA ALA A 140 -8.74 1.32 7.50
C ALA A 140 -7.74 1.07 8.65
N VAL A 141 -6.71 0.25 8.41
CA VAL A 141 -5.65 -0.04 9.40
C VAL A 141 -4.83 1.21 9.74
N THR A 142 -4.61 2.09 8.78
CA THR A 142 -3.83 3.32 8.99
C THR A 142 -4.66 4.52 9.45
N ALA A 143 -5.99 4.47 9.29
CA ALA A 143 -6.92 5.55 9.68
C ALA A 143 -6.79 6.00 11.15
N PRO A 144 -6.63 5.10 12.16
CA PRO A 144 -6.45 5.52 13.55
C PRO A 144 -5.23 6.41 13.76
N SER A 145 -4.16 6.21 12.98
CA SER A 145 -2.97 7.05 13.02
C SER A 145 -3.28 8.51 12.69
N TYR A 146 -4.35 8.79 11.98
CA TYR A 146 -4.76 10.13 11.55
C TYR A 146 -5.98 10.69 12.32
N GLY A 147 -6.42 9.98 13.36
CA GLY A 147 -7.61 10.37 14.12
C GLY A 147 -8.92 10.15 13.36
N CYS A 148 -8.88 9.52 12.20
CA CYS A 148 -10.06 9.09 11.48
C CYS A 148 -10.57 7.79 12.12
N LEU A 149 -11.50 7.93 13.05
CA LEU A 149 -12.25 6.80 13.60
C LEU A 149 -13.29 6.34 12.56
N LEU A 150 -12.86 5.62 11.55
CA LEU A 150 -13.76 4.74 10.84
C LEU A 150 -14.10 3.62 11.82
N TYR A 151 -15.34 3.62 12.29
CA TYR A 151 -16.00 2.65 13.15
C TYR A 151 -15.10 1.45 13.54
N THR A 152 -14.30 1.63 14.55
CA THR A 152 -13.63 0.51 15.20
C THR A 152 -14.63 -0.08 16.18
N SER A 153 -15.00 -1.36 15.98
CA SER A 153 -15.66 -2.13 17.02
C SER A 153 -14.94 -1.87 18.35
N PRO A 154 -15.65 -1.50 19.43
CA PRO A 154 -15.01 -1.18 20.68
C PRO A 154 -14.09 -2.33 21.10
N SER A 155 -12.83 -2.00 21.38
CA SER A 155 -11.86 -3.01 21.78
C SER A 155 -12.22 -3.53 23.17
N PRO A 156 -11.79 -4.74 23.55
CA PRO A 156 -11.98 -5.24 24.92
C PRO A 156 -11.46 -4.28 26.01
N ARG A 157 -10.53 -3.39 25.66
CA ARG A 157 -10.00 -2.35 26.58
C ARG A 157 -11.02 -1.22 26.81
N ASP A 158 -11.86 -0.93 25.84
CA ASP A 158 -12.88 0.11 25.98
C ASP A 158 -13.95 -0.35 26.97
N TYR A 159 -14.27 -1.65 26.99
CA TYR A 159 -15.18 -2.21 28.00
C TYR A 159 -14.59 -2.24 29.42
N ALA A 160 -13.28 -2.30 29.57
CA ALA A 160 -12.64 -2.24 30.90
C ALA A 160 -12.72 -0.83 31.50
N ALA A 161 -12.69 0.22 30.69
CA ALA A 161 -12.80 1.60 31.14
C ALA A 161 -14.22 1.98 31.64
N TYR A 162 -15.25 1.28 31.20
CA TYR A 162 -16.64 1.50 31.64
C TYR A 162 -17.01 0.78 32.95
N ARG A 163 -16.10 -0.01 33.54
CA ARG A 163 -16.33 -0.76 34.79
C ARG A 163 -15.71 -0.12 36.02
N MET A 164 -15.11 1.06 35.92
CA MET A 164 -14.66 1.90 37.03
C MET A 164 -15.64 3.07 37.21
#